data_9b636993de1708335ef0d6791ada3af8
#
_entry.id   9b636993de1708335ef0d6791ada3af8
#
_cell.length_a   1.000
_cell.length_b   1.000
_cell.length_c   1.000
_cell.angle_alpha   90.00
_cell.angle_beta   90.00
_cell.angle_gamma   90.00
#
_symmetry.space_group_name_H-M   'P 1'
#
loop_
_entity.id
_entity.type
_entity.pdbx_description
1 polymer ?
#
loop_
_entity_poly.entity_id
_entity_poly.type
_entity_poly.pdbx_seq_one_letter_code
_entity_poly.pdbx_strand_id
1 'polypeptide(L)'
;MISRRDFLQTTMAAAALYGGSGFGNWGRLAAQQSLTQSKLLEFDTFGNVSLIHVTDIHAQMKPIFFREPEINIGVGGNRGQVPHVTGADFRKLYGINDGSASAYALTYDDFSSLAKGYGRVGGLDRVATVINHIRAERPDALLLDGGDTWHGSYTCHKTAGQDMVNVMNALRPDAMTFHWEFTLGSERVNEIVEGLPFAALGQNIFDSEWDEPTDMFPPYKFFETGGVKVAVIGQAFPYMPIANPGWMFPEYAFGIRDE
;
A
#
# COMPACT_ATOMS: atom_id res chain seq x y z
N MET A 1 -9.99 19.06 15.30
CA MET A 1 -10.57 18.56 14.04
C MET A 1 -9.73 19.10 12.89
N ILE A 2 -9.01 18.24 12.19
CA ILE A 2 -8.24 18.64 11.00
C ILE A 2 -9.28 19.07 9.96
N SER A 3 -9.15 20.27 9.44
CA SER A 3 -10.05 20.73 8.39
C SER A 3 -9.74 19.95 7.09
N ARG A 4 -10.73 19.81 6.18
CA ARG A 4 -10.50 19.24 4.84
C ARG A 4 -9.37 19.94 4.10
N ARG A 5 -9.13 21.20 4.41
CA ARG A 5 -8.07 22.04 3.86
C ARG A 5 -6.70 21.60 4.38
N ASP A 6 -6.59 21.29 5.67
CA ASP A 6 -5.33 20.85 6.30
C ASP A 6 -4.95 19.45 5.81
N PHE A 7 -5.93 18.53 5.65
CA PHE A 7 -5.73 17.21 5.06
C PHE A 7 -5.25 17.32 3.61
N LEU A 8 -5.89 18.16 2.79
CA LEU A 8 -5.46 18.40 1.41
C LEU A 8 -4.08 19.07 1.35
N GLN A 9 -3.74 19.95 2.28
CA GLN A 9 -2.42 20.56 2.36
C GLN A 9 -1.35 19.55 2.74
N THR A 10 -1.63 18.62 3.65
CA THR A 10 -0.71 17.54 4.03
C THR A 10 -0.53 16.52 2.88
N THR A 11 -1.61 16.18 2.19
CA THR A 11 -1.55 15.31 1.01
C THR A 11 -0.85 16.00 -0.16
N MET A 12 -1.04 17.30 -0.34
CA MET A 12 -0.33 18.10 -1.35
C MET A 12 1.14 18.31 -0.98
N ALA A 13 1.50 18.40 0.29
CA ALA A 13 2.89 18.43 0.73
C ALA A 13 3.58 17.09 0.43
N ALA A 14 2.93 15.96 0.67
CA ALA A 14 3.43 14.65 0.28
C ALA A 14 3.56 14.53 -1.26
N ALA A 15 2.57 14.99 -2.03
CA ALA A 15 2.64 15.02 -3.49
C ALA A 15 3.69 16.01 -4.03
N ALA A 16 3.95 17.13 -3.33
CA ALA A 16 5.01 18.08 -3.67
C ALA A 16 6.41 17.53 -3.38
N LEU A 17 6.54 16.60 -2.45
CA LEU A 17 7.78 15.86 -2.20
C LEU A 17 8.11 14.87 -3.33
N TYR A 18 7.09 14.40 -4.07
CA TYR A 18 7.22 13.48 -5.19
C TYR A 18 7.03 14.12 -6.57
N GLY A 19 6.47 15.33 -6.66
CA GLY A 19 6.15 15.97 -7.93
C GLY A 19 6.43 17.46 -7.92
N GLY A 20 7.44 17.84 -8.65
CA GLY A 20 7.83 19.24 -8.80
C GLY A 20 6.72 20.12 -9.39
N SER A 21 6.68 21.33 -8.94
CA SER A 21 6.26 22.55 -9.63
C SER A 21 4.88 22.62 -10.31
N GLY A 22 3.82 22.39 -9.61
CA GLY A 22 2.46 22.75 -10.14
C GLY A 22 1.63 23.54 -9.14
N PHE A 23 1.97 23.53 -7.89
CA PHE A 23 1.23 24.16 -6.80
C PHE A 23 2.05 25.25 -6.09
N GLY A 24 2.27 26.37 -6.78
CA GLY A 24 2.85 27.56 -6.19
C GLY A 24 4.32 27.40 -5.71
N ASN A 25 4.83 28.38 -5.00
CA ASN A 25 6.23 28.46 -4.52
C ASN A 25 6.69 27.29 -3.63
N TRP A 26 5.80 26.44 -3.13
CA TRP A 26 6.11 25.31 -2.25
C TRP A 26 6.88 24.20 -2.97
N GLY A 27 6.54 23.90 -4.22
CA GLY A 27 7.28 22.91 -5.01
C GLY A 27 8.72 23.35 -5.33
N ARG A 28 8.94 24.67 -5.48
CA ARG A 28 10.27 25.23 -5.69
C ARG A 28 11.13 25.21 -4.42
N LEU A 29 10.53 25.43 -3.26
CA LEU A 29 11.23 25.36 -1.97
C LEU A 29 11.64 23.91 -1.63
N ALA A 30 10.81 22.94 -1.95
CA ALA A 30 11.13 21.52 -1.76
C ALA A 30 12.25 21.06 -2.73
N ALA A 31 12.24 21.54 -3.98
CA ALA A 31 13.28 21.21 -4.96
C ALA A 31 14.63 21.90 -4.71
N GLN A 32 14.67 22.99 -3.95
CA GLN A 32 15.89 23.73 -3.59
C GLN A 32 16.54 23.25 -2.30
N GLN A 33 15.81 22.54 -1.44
CA GLN A 33 16.40 21.89 -0.28
C GLN A 33 16.82 20.47 -0.68
N SER A 34 18.05 20.09 -0.40
CA SER A 34 18.49 18.70 -0.49
C SER A 34 17.66 17.88 0.50
N LEU A 35 16.54 17.31 0.03
CA LEU A 35 15.68 16.44 0.84
C LEU A 35 16.46 15.18 1.16
N THR A 36 16.91 15.05 2.39
CA THR A 36 17.46 13.81 2.90
C THR A 36 16.31 12.84 3.17
N GLN A 37 16.60 11.54 3.15
CA GLN A 37 15.59 10.52 3.51
C GLN A 37 14.97 10.80 4.90
N SER A 38 15.75 11.28 5.86
CA SER A 38 15.25 11.68 7.18
C SER A 38 14.20 12.78 7.07
N LYS A 39 14.44 13.83 6.27
CA LYS A 39 13.47 14.91 6.09
C LYS A 39 12.16 14.48 5.41
N LEU A 40 12.18 13.42 4.59
CA LEU A 40 10.97 12.86 3.99
C LEU A 40 10.05 12.20 5.03
N LEU A 41 10.61 11.77 6.14
CA LEU A 41 9.89 11.12 7.25
C LEU A 41 9.61 12.08 8.41
N GLU A 42 10.14 13.31 8.36
CA GLU A 42 9.86 14.37 9.33
C GLU A 42 8.52 15.02 8.99
N PHE A 43 7.48 14.70 9.73
CA PHE A 43 6.20 15.39 9.67
C PHE A 43 5.63 15.54 11.09
N ASP A 44 4.93 16.65 11.30
CA ASP A 44 4.32 16.94 12.59
C ASP A 44 3.33 15.84 12.98
N THR A 45 3.34 15.47 14.25
CA THR A 45 2.35 14.54 14.80
C THR A 45 1.06 15.27 15.10
N PHE A 46 -0.06 14.70 14.61
CA PHE A 46 -1.39 15.20 14.90
C PHE A 46 -2.18 14.12 15.65
N GLY A 47 -2.69 14.46 16.82
CA GLY A 47 -3.44 13.51 17.64
C GLY A 47 -2.55 12.55 18.44
N ASN A 48 -3.18 11.51 18.99
CA ASN A 48 -2.58 10.60 19.97
C ASN A 48 -2.15 9.27 19.38
N VAL A 49 -2.64 8.91 18.21
CA VAL A 49 -2.42 7.61 17.57
C VAL A 49 -1.61 7.78 16.29
N SER A 50 -0.62 6.94 16.10
CA SER A 50 0.12 6.82 14.85
C SER A 50 -0.19 5.49 14.19
N LEU A 51 -0.51 5.53 12.90
CA LEU A 51 -0.76 4.34 12.08
C LEU A 51 0.29 4.28 10.96
N ILE A 52 0.90 3.14 10.81
CA ILE A 52 1.75 2.80 9.66
C ILE A 52 0.92 1.84 8.82
N HIS A 53 0.67 2.18 7.58
CA HIS A 53 -0.10 1.34 6.68
C HIS A 53 0.74 0.91 5.49
N VAL A 54 0.75 -0.38 5.22
CA VAL A 54 1.32 -1.00 4.02
C VAL A 54 0.23 -1.81 3.34
N THR A 55 0.29 -1.91 2.04
CA THR A 55 -0.67 -2.69 1.24
C THR A 55 -0.06 -3.04 -0.11
N ASP A 56 -0.60 -4.04 -0.78
CA ASP A 56 -0.24 -4.41 -2.16
C ASP A 56 1.26 -4.62 -2.35
N ILE A 57 1.88 -5.34 -1.44
CA ILE A 57 3.31 -5.65 -1.46
C ILE A 57 3.67 -6.61 -2.61
N HIS A 58 2.70 -7.46 -3.01
CA HIS A 58 2.80 -8.41 -4.11
C HIS A 58 4.07 -9.30 -4.04
N ALA A 59 4.46 -9.67 -2.83
CA ALA A 59 5.64 -10.49 -2.55
C ALA A 59 6.94 -9.95 -3.19
N GLN A 60 7.06 -8.64 -3.33
CA GLN A 60 8.24 -7.99 -3.89
C GLN A 60 9.32 -7.81 -2.81
N MET A 61 10.01 -8.89 -2.46
CA MET A 61 11.04 -8.87 -1.42
C MET A 61 12.27 -8.06 -1.78
N LYS A 62 12.69 -8.10 -3.05
CA LYS A 62 13.95 -7.47 -3.51
C LYS A 62 13.66 -6.25 -4.37
N PRO A 63 14.51 -5.20 -4.28
CA PRO A 63 14.43 -4.08 -5.21
C PRO A 63 14.62 -4.53 -6.66
N ILE A 64 13.82 -3.99 -7.56
CA ILE A 64 13.81 -4.33 -8.98
C ILE A 64 13.91 -3.10 -9.87
N PHE A 65 14.30 -3.30 -11.13
CA PHE A 65 14.10 -2.34 -12.19
C PHE A 65 12.72 -2.60 -12.77
N PHE A 66 11.76 -1.82 -12.34
CA PHE A 66 10.40 -1.99 -12.79
C PHE A 66 9.67 -0.65 -12.92
N ARG A 67 8.95 -0.51 -14.01
CA ARG A 67 7.98 0.53 -14.25
C ARG A 67 6.98 0.03 -15.27
N GLU A 68 5.71 0.09 -14.95
CA GLU A 68 4.67 -0.15 -15.94
C GLU A 68 4.62 0.99 -16.95
N PRO A 69 4.43 0.67 -18.25
CA PRO A 69 4.13 1.68 -19.24
C PRO A 69 2.88 2.46 -18.84
N GLU A 70 2.94 3.76 -18.97
CA GLU A 70 1.81 4.62 -18.66
C GLU A 70 0.65 4.38 -19.63
N ILE A 71 -0.55 4.21 -19.10
CA ILE A 71 -1.76 4.03 -19.88
C ILE A 71 -2.66 5.24 -19.65
N ASN A 72 -2.97 5.97 -20.71
CA ASN A 72 -3.98 7.02 -20.67
C ASN A 72 -5.37 6.39 -20.78
N ILE A 73 -6.09 6.32 -19.67
CA ILE A 73 -7.44 5.74 -19.58
C ILE A 73 -8.57 6.73 -19.89
N GLY A 74 -8.25 7.98 -20.21
CA GLY A 74 -9.23 8.98 -20.61
C GLY A 74 -9.86 8.64 -21.95
N VAL A 75 -11.19 8.70 -22.04
CA VAL A 75 -11.97 8.45 -23.24
C VAL A 75 -12.70 9.70 -23.73
N GLY A 76 -12.92 9.80 -25.05
CA GLY A 76 -13.61 10.93 -25.63
C GLY A 76 -12.95 12.27 -25.28
N GLY A 77 -13.73 13.25 -24.82
CA GLY A 77 -13.26 14.57 -24.43
C GLY A 77 -12.36 14.61 -23.19
N ASN A 78 -12.28 13.52 -22.42
CA ASN A 78 -11.42 13.45 -21.22
C ASN A 78 -10.00 12.99 -21.54
N ARG A 79 -9.74 12.52 -22.76
CA ARG A 79 -8.41 12.07 -23.16
C ARG A 79 -7.44 13.24 -23.16
N GLY A 80 -6.33 13.11 -22.43
CA GLY A 80 -5.32 14.16 -22.31
C GLY A 80 -5.74 15.35 -21.42
N GLN A 81 -6.88 15.23 -20.73
CA GLN A 81 -7.27 16.17 -19.67
C GLN A 81 -6.93 15.60 -18.31
N VAL A 82 -6.70 16.48 -17.32
CA VAL A 82 -6.47 16.06 -15.93
C VAL A 82 -7.74 15.34 -15.41
N PRO A 83 -7.60 14.17 -14.77
CA PRO A 83 -6.38 13.45 -14.34
C PRO A 83 -5.76 12.51 -15.39
N HIS A 84 -6.28 12.43 -16.58
CA HIS A 84 -5.88 11.49 -17.63
C HIS A 84 -4.72 12.05 -18.49
N VAL A 85 -3.63 12.43 -17.84
CA VAL A 85 -2.41 12.95 -18.47
C VAL A 85 -1.22 12.09 -18.12
N THR A 86 -0.42 11.69 -19.11
CA THR A 86 0.71 10.78 -18.94
C THR A 86 1.92 11.27 -19.72
N GLY A 87 3.10 10.74 -19.41
CA GLY A 87 4.34 10.93 -20.16
C GLY A 87 4.79 12.38 -20.29
N ALA A 88 5.14 12.80 -21.49
CA ALA A 88 5.64 14.14 -21.77
C ALA A 88 4.63 15.24 -21.44
N ASP A 89 3.34 15.00 -21.67
CA ASP A 89 2.28 15.96 -21.35
C ASP A 89 2.13 16.12 -19.84
N PHE A 90 2.22 15.02 -19.10
CA PHE A 90 2.25 15.04 -17.63
C PHE A 90 3.45 15.86 -17.12
N ARG A 91 4.66 15.58 -17.63
CA ARG A 91 5.85 16.33 -17.24
C ARG A 91 5.73 17.83 -17.54
N LYS A 92 5.21 18.17 -18.71
CA LYS A 92 4.98 19.56 -19.11
C LYS A 92 3.96 20.26 -18.21
N LEU A 93 2.85 19.59 -17.89
CA LEU A 93 1.79 20.14 -17.03
C LEU A 93 2.31 20.43 -15.62
N TYR A 94 3.08 19.51 -15.04
CA TYR A 94 3.60 19.62 -13.68
C TYR A 94 5.00 20.23 -13.58
N GLY A 95 5.58 20.69 -14.69
CA GLY A 95 6.90 21.31 -14.75
C GLY A 95 8.05 20.38 -14.33
N ILE A 96 7.93 19.09 -14.64
CA ILE A 96 8.95 18.08 -14.35
C ILE A 96 10.02 18.11 -15.41
N ASN A 97 11.27 18.33 -15.02
CA ASN A 97 12.40 18.36 -15.93
C ASN A 97 12.73 16.96 -16.45
N ASP A 98 13.12 16.90 -17.73
CA ASP A 98 13.62 15.68 -18.36
C ASP A 98 14.84 15.14 -17.61
N GLY A 99 14.92 13.83 -17.49
CA GLY A 99 16.04 13.16 -16.83
C GLY A 99 16.13 13.34 -15.31
N SER A 100 15.16 14.00 -14.69
CA SER A 100 15.13 14.22 -13.24
C SER A 100 14.69 12.97 -12.48
N ALA A 101 14.96 12.93 -11.17
CA ALA A 101 14.43 11.90 -10.27
C ALA A 101 12.91 11.86 -10.27
N SER A 102 12.24 13.02 -10.39
CA SER A 102 10.78 13.11 -10.50
C SER A 102 10.28 12.50 -11.82
N ALA A 103 10.98 12.72 -12.93
CA ALA A 103 10.64 12.08 -14.20
C ALA A 103 10.75 10.56 -14.09
N TYR A 104 11.82 10.04 -13.46
CA TYR A 104 11.99 8.61 -13.21
C TYR A 104 10.93 8.05 -12.27
N ALA A 105 10.55 8.77 -11.24
CA ALA A 105 9.58 8.31 -10.25
C ALA A 105 8.13 8.32 -10.76
N LEU A 106 7.77 9.26 -11.64
CA LEU A 106 6.39 9.58 -11.97
C LEU A 106 5.99 9.30 -13.42
N THR A 107 6.96 8.96 -14.29
CA THR A 107 6.69 8.68 -15.70
C THR A 107 7.45 7.46 -16.20
N TYR A 108 7.03 6.91 -17.34
CA TYR A 108 7.76 5.85 -18.04
C TYR A 108 8.80 6.39 -19.04
N ASP A 109 8.82 7.70 -19.24
CA ASP A 109 9.66 8.37 -20.24
C ASP A 109 11.14 8.10 -19.95
N ASP A 110 11.86 7.66 -20.99
CA ASP A 110 13.29 7.32 -20.94
C ASP A 110 13.68 6.35 -19.82
N PHE A 111 12.76 5.46 -19.45
CA PHE A 111 12.92 4.54 -18.31
C PHE A 111 14.24 3.79 -18.33
N SER A 112 14.64 3.22 -19.48
CA SER A 112 15.84 2.40 -19.58
C SER A 112 17.14 3.18 -19.28
N SER A 113 17.18 4.45 -19.62
CA SER A 113 18.29 5.35 -19.36
C SER A 113 18.29 5.80 -17.89
N LEU A 114 17.14 6.25 -17.41
CA LEU A 114 16.99 6.76 -16.06
C LEU A 114 17.20 5.67 -15.00
N ALA A 115 16.72 4.45 -15.25
CA ALA A 115 16.92 3.31 -14.35
C ALA A 115 18.40 2.97 -14.15
N LYS A 116 19.26 3.17 -15.14
CA LYS A 116 20.71 3.01 -14.99
C LYS A 116 21.33 4.03 -14.04
N GLY A 117 20.80 5.26 -14.03
CA GLY A 117 21.28 6.34 -13.17
C GLY A 117 20.69 6.27 -11.75
N TYR A 118 19.39 6.07 -11.65
CA TYR A 118 18.64 6.09 -10.37
C TYR A 118 18.56 4.74 -9.68
N GLY A 119 18.69 3.63 -10.42
CA GLY A 119 18.78 2.30 -9.84
C GLY A 119 17.42 1.62 -9.59
N ARG A 120 17.46 0.59 -8.76
CA ARG A 120 16.30 -0.26 -8.44
C ARG A 120 15.38 0.40 -7.42
N VAL A 121 14.08 0.13 -7.52
CA VAL A 121 13.03 0.62 -6.62
C VAL A 121 12.37 -0.51 -5.85
N GLY A 122 11.66 -0.16 -4.77
CA GLY A 122 10.95 -1.12 -3.92
C GLY A 122 11.89 -1.98 -3.08
N GLY A 123 11.39 -3.12 -2.65
CA GLY A 123 12.07 -4.10 -1.80
C GLY A 123 11.69 -3.97 -0.32
N LEU A 124 11.35 -5.12 0.28
CA LEU A 124 10.90 -5.18 1.67
C LEU A 124 12.00 -4.86 2.68
N ASP A 125 13.26 -5.04 2.34
CA ASP A 125 14.40 -4.57 3.13
C ASP A 125 14.39 -3.06 3.35
N ARG A 126 14.03 -2.30 2.31
CA ARG A 126 13.89 -0.84 2.39
C ARG A 126 12.62 -0.43 3.12
N VAL A 127 11.51 -1.11 2.85
CA VAL A 127 10.24 -0.89 3.57
C VAL A 127 10.45 -1.15 5.06
N ALA A 128 11.10 -2.24 5.44
CA ALA A 128 11.44 -2.56 6.83
C ALA A 128 12.31 -1.47 7.48
N THR A 129 13.27 -0.90 6.74
CA THR A 129 14.10 0.21 7.23
C THR A 129 13.25 1.43 7.56
N VAL A 130 12.31 1.80 6.67
CA VAL A 130 11.39 2.93 6.89
C VAL A 130 10.46 2.66 8.08
N ILE A 131 9.85 1.47 8.15
CA ILE A 131 8.98 1.08 9.27
C ILE A 131 9.73 1.15 10.60
N ASN A 132 10.95 0.60 10.66
CA ASN A 132 11.75 0.60 11.87
C ASN A 132 12.14 2.02 12.30
N HIS A 133 12.43 2.92 11.34
CA HIS A 133 12.70 4.33 11.63
C HIS A 133 11.46 5.01 12.25
N ILE A 134 10.29 4.83 11.65
CA ILE A 134 9.04 5.40 12.18
C ILE A 134 8.73 4.84 13.57
N ARG A 135 8.89 3.54 13.78
CA ARG A 135 8.68 2.90 15.09
C ARG A 135 9.66 3.38 16.15
N ALA A 136 10.89 3.72 15.78
CA ALA A 136 11.85 4.28 16.71
C ALA A 136 11.45 5.67 17.22
N GLU A 137 10.80 6.48 16.38
CA GLU A 137 10.27 7.79 16.75
C GLU A 137 8.88 7.72 17.38
N ARG A 138 8.10 6.67 17.04
CA ARG A 138 6.70 6.47 17.44
C ARG A 138 6.48 5.03 17.88
N PRO A 139 6.97 4.66 19.07
CA PRO A 139 6.99 3.26 19.53
C PRO A 139 5.60 2.61 19.64
N ASP A 140 4.56 3.42 19.84
CA ASP A 140 3.18 2.96 19.96
C ASP A 140 2.41 2.95 18.62
N ALA A 141 3.11 3.18 17.49
CA ALA A 141 2.48 3.16 16.18
C ALA A 141 2.03 1.74 15.82
N LEU A 142 0.77 1.59 15.41
CA LEU A 142 0.24 0.34 14.87
C LEU A 142 0.67 0.18 13.41
N LEU A 143 1.19 -0.99 13.05
CA LEU A 143 1.46 -1.39 11.67
C LEU A 143 0.30 -2.23 11.15
N LEU A 144 -0.36 -1.74 10.12
CA LEU A 144 -1.50 -2.37 9.48
C LEU A 144 -1.15 -2.78 8.05
N ASP A 145 -1.52 -4.00 7.68
CA ASP A 145 -1.33 -4.54 6.34
C ASP A 145 -2.70 -4.64 5.63
N GLY A 146 -2.84 -3.96 4.51
CA GLY A 146 -4.07 -3.91 3.71
C GLY A 146 -4.31 -5.14 2.83
N GLY A 147 -3.42 -6.14 2.87
CA GLY A 147 -3.49 -7.35 2.04
C GLY A 147 -2.77 -7.21 0.70
N ASP A 148 -2.98 -8.19 -0.15
CA ASP A 148 -2.22 -8.43 -1.39
C ASP A 148 -0.73 -8.66 -1.13
N THR A 149 -0.45 -9.33 -0.04
CA THR A 149 0.89 -9.52 0.52
C THR A 149 1.50 -10.83 0.06
N TRP A 150 0.72 -11.94 0.09
CA TRP A 150 1.22 -13.32 -0.14
C TRP A 150 1.06 -13.80 -1.57
N HIS A 151 0.97 -12.91 -2.51
CA HIS A 151 0.85 -13.26 -3.91
C HIS A 151 1.64 -12.29 -4.80
N GLY A 152 1.78 -12.61 -6.10
CA GLY A 152 2.33 -11.70 -7.09
C GLY A 152 3.77 -11.98 -7.52
N SER A 153 4.53 -12.83 -6.81
CA SER A 153 5.87 -13.25 -7.26
C SER A 153 5.96 -14.75 -7.53
N TYR A 154 6.89 -15.12 -8.40
CA TYR A 154 7.19 -16.54 -8.67
C TYR A 154 7.64 -17.30 -7.42
N THR A 155 8.44 -16.67 -6.57
CA THR A 155 8.93 -17.30 -5.33
C THR A 155 7.75 -17.56 -4.40
N CYS A 156 6.89 -16.57 -4.20
CA CYS A 156 5.71 -16.69 -3.35
C CYS A 156 4.79 -17.83 -3.84
N HIS A 157 4.55 -17.91 -5.15
CA HIS A 157 3.80 -19.01 -5.72
C HIS A 157 4.44 -20.38 -5.43
N LYS A 158 5.78 -20.49 -5.58
CA LYS A 158 6.51 -21.76 -5.32
C LYS A 158 6.54 -22.15 -3.85
N THR A 159 6.53 -21.22 -2.96
CA THR A 159 6.53 -21.46 -1.50
C THR A 159 5.14 -21.49 -0.90
N ALA A 160 4.09 -21.37 -1.74
CA ALA A 160 2.70 -21.22 -1.31
C ALA A 160 2.57 -20.14 -0.20
N GLY A 161 3.17 -18.95 -0.43
CA GLY A 161 3.11 -17.81 0.48
C GLY A 161 4.08 -17.85 1.66
N GLN A 162 4.78 -18.98 1.92
CA GLN A 162 5.59 -19.14 3.13
C GLN A 162 6.75 -18.14 3.24
N ASP A 163 7.34 -17.75 2.13
CA ASP A 163 8.41 -16.74 2.09
C ASP A 163 7.91 -15.40 2.63
N MET A 164 6.71 -14.98 2.26
CA MET A 164 6.10 -13.74 2.72
C MET A 164 5.61 -13.84 4.16
N VAL A 165 5.05 -14.98 4.57
CA VAL A 165 4.69 -15.23 5.97
C VAL A 165 5.92 -15.04 6.87
N ASN A 166 7.08 -15.57 6.49
CA ASN A 166 8.32 -15.40 7.25
C ASN A 166 8.75 -13.93 7.35
N VAL A 167 8.61 -13.17 6.25
CA VAL A 167 8.94 -11.74 6.21
C VAL A 167 7.96 -10.93 7.07
N MET A 168 6.65 -11.18 6.95
CA MET A 168 5.65 -10.48 7.74
C MET A 168 5.78 -10.79 9.24
N ASN A 169 6.12 -12.01 9.60
CA ASN A 169 6.44 -12.36 11.00
C ASN A 169 7.66 -11.58 11.53
N ALA A 170 8.62 -11.26 10.67
CA ALA A 170 9.76 -10.42 11.04
C ALA A 170 9.39 -8.92 11.12
N LEU A 171 8.53 -8.43 10.24
CA LEU A 171 8.02 -7.05 10.25
C LEU A 171 7.05 -6.79 11.41
N ARG A 172 6.35 -7.82 11.88
CA ARG A 172 5.40 -7.79 12.98
C ARG A 172 4.30 -6.73 12.80
N PRO A 173 3.41 -6.86 11.80
CA PRO A 173 2.20 -6.06 11.77
C PRO A 173 1.32 -6.35 13.01
N ASP A 174 0.47 -5.41 13.37
CA ASP A 174 -0.50 -5.58 14.47
C ASP A 174 -1.77 -6.24 13.98
N ALA A 175 -2.17 -5.93 12.74
CA ALA A 175 -3.27 -6.55 12.05
C ALA A 175 -3.06 -6.52 10.53
N MET A 176 -3.74 -7.45 9.85
CA MET A 176 -3.87 -7.45 8.39
C MET A 176 -5.31 -7.70 7.97
N THR A 177 -5.63 -7.40 6.72
CA THR A 177 -6.81 -7.86 6.02
C THR A 177 -6.42 -8.58 4.72
N PHE A 178 -7.40 -8.93 3.89
CA PHE A 178 -7.18 -9.78 2.72
C PHE A 178 -7.55 -9.06 1.42
N HIS A 179 -6.80 -9.35 0.38
CA HIS A 179 -7.09 -8.95 -0.99
C HIS A 179 -7.14 -10.20 -1.88
N TRP A 180 -6.04 -10.61 -2.49
CA TRP A 180 -5.96 -11.82 -3.34
C TRP A 180 -5.25 -13.01 -2.69
N GLU A 181 -5.09 -13.01 -1.38
CA GLU A 181 -4.46 -14.09 -0.62
C GLU A 181 -5.12 -15.44 -0.88
N PHE A 182 -6.45 -15.47 -1.08
CA PHE A 182 -7.22 -16.68 -1.35
C PHE A 182 -6.92 -17.34 -2.70
N THR A 183 -6.11 -16.72 -3.56
CA THR A 183 -5.55 -17.40 -4.74
C THR A 183 -4.59 -18.52 -4.39
N LEU A 184 -4.14 -18.63 -3.15
CA LEU A 184 -3.42 -19.79 -2.61
C LEU A 184 -4.33 -21.00 -2.29
N GLY A 185 -5.65 -20.82 -2.32
CA GLY A 185 -6.66 -21.77 -1.87
C GLY A 185 -7.00 -21.65 -0.40
N SER A 186 -8.26 -21.92 -0.04
CA SER A 186 -8.77 -21.77 1.33
C SER A 186 -7.96 -22.54 2.36
N GLU A 187 -7.64 -23.81 2.09
CA GLU A 187 -6.88 -24.67 3.02
C GLU A 187 -5.52 -24.01 3.39
N ARG A 188 -4.81 -23.50 2.38
CA ARG A 188 -3.52 -22.86 2.61
C ARG A 188 -3.63 -21.53 3.35
N VAL A 189 -4.65 -20.74 3.04
CA VAL A 189 -4.90 -19.48 3.75
C VAL A 189 -5.21 -19.74 5.22
N ASN A 190 -6.06 -20.73 5.51
CA ASN A 190 -6.39 -21.12 6.89
C ASN A 190 -5.14 -21.56 7.66
N GLU A 191 -4.33 -22.43 7.06
CA GLU A 191 -3.05 -22.87 7.65
C GLU A 191 -2.12 -21.70 7.97
N ILE A 192 -2.01 -20.72 7.07
CA ILE A 192 -1.22 -19.52 7.30
C ILE A 192 -1.80 -18.71 8.46
N VAL A 193 -3.10 -18.41 8.43
CA VAL A 193 -3.77 -17.57 9.42
C VAL A 193 -3.67 -18.15 10.82
N GLU A 194 -3.85 -19.45 10.99
CA GLU A 194 -3.69 -20.16 12.26
C GLU A 194 -2.25 -20.01 12.84
N GLY A 195 -1.26 -19.86 11.98
CA GLY A 195 0.14 -19.70 12.35
C GLY A 195 0.61 -18.26 12.54
N LEU A 196 -0.23 -17.23 12.24
CA LEU A 196 0.19 -15.85 12.36
C LEU A 196 0.23 -15.37 13.81
N PRO A 197 1.27 -14.63 14.23
CA PRO A 197 1.35 -14.03 15.57
C PRO A 197 0.56 -12.72 15.71
N PHE A 198 -0.14 -12.27 14.65
CA PHE A 198 -0.93 -11.04 14.60
C PHE A 198 -2.33 -11.32 14.04
N ALA A 199 -3.24 -10.35 14.15
CA ALA A 199 -4.62 -10.53 13.75
C ALA A 199 -4.78 -10.48 12.23
N ALA A 200 -5.46 -11.48 11.66
CA ALA A 200 -5.97 -11.48 10.29
C ALA A 200 -7.47 -11.22 10.34
N LEU A 201 -7.91 -10.05 9.86
CA LEU A 201 -9.26 -9.54 10.05
C LEU A 201 -10.05 -9.53 8.74
N GLY A 202 -11.33 -9.94 8.80
CA GLY A 202 -12.16 -9.99 7.60
C GLY A 202 -13.65 -9.90 7.93
N GLN A 203 -14.16 -8.70 8.20
CA GLN A 203 -15.57 -8.48 8.58
C GLN A 203 -16.58 -8.86 7.48
N ASN A 204 -16.13 -8.95 6.25
CA ASN A 204 -16.93 -9.28 5.07
C ASN A 204 -16.55 -10.63 4.44
N ILE A 205 -15.93 -11.52 5.22
CA ILE A 205 -15.66 -12.91 4.83
C ILE A 205 -16.62 -13.79 5.63
N PHE A 206 -17.41 -14.60 4.93
CA PHE A 206 -18.46 -15.43 5.49
C PHE A 206 -18.24 -16.88 5.11
N ASP A 207 -18.76 -17.79 5.92
CA ASP A 207 -18.96 -19.16 5.54
C ASP A 207 -19.93 -19.23 4.36
N SER A 208 -19.57 -19.93 3.29
CA SER A 208 -20.37 -19.98 2.04
C SER A 208 -21.61 -20.85 2.16
N GLU A 209 -21.65 -21.81 3.10
CA GLU A 209 -22.79 -22.71 3.31
C GLU A 209 -23.87 -22.04 4.16
N TRP A 210 -23.46 -21.30 5.20
CA TRP A 210 -24.38 -20.75 6.20
C TRP A 210 -24.61 -19.25 6.05
N ASP A 211 -23.80 -18.56 5.24
CA ASP A 211 -23.78 -17.09 5.09
C ASP A 211 -23.62 -16.36 6.43
N GLU A 212 -22.85 -16.96 7.32
CA GLU A 212 -22.55 -16.43 8.65
C GLU A 212 -21.08 -16.01 8.76
N PRO A 213 -20.75 -15.06 9.66
CA PRO A 213 -19.36 -14.71 9.94
C PRO A 213 -18.56 -15.94 10.37
N THR A 214 -17.34 -16.07 9.89
CA THR A 214 -16.46 -17.16 10.27
C THR A 214 -15.53 -16.75 11.42
N ASP A 215 -15.33 -17.63 12.40
CA ASP A 215 -14.38 -17.44 13.50
C ASP A 215 -12.92 -17.36 13.02
N MET A 216 -12.64 -17.88 11.82
CA MET A 216 -11.29 -17.85 11.22
C MET A 216 -10.82 -16.42 10.95
N PHE A 217 -11.72 -15.52 10.58
CA PHE A 217 -11.42 -14.13 10.22
C PHE A 217 -12.25 -13.17 11.07
N PRO A 218 -11.81 -12.89 12.31
CA PRO A 218 -12.52 -11.95 13.17
C PRO A 218 -12.79 -10.62 12.47
N PRO A 219 -13.97 -9.99 12.65
CA PRO A 219 -14.31 -8.77 11.94
C PRO A 219 -13.45 -7.57 12.37
N TYR A 220 -13.03 -7.55 13.62
CA TYR A 220 -12.24 -6.45 14.18
C TYR A 220 -11.38 -6.90 15.35
N LYS A 221 -10.42 -6.05 15.70
CA LYS A 221 -9.64 -6.15 16.94
C LYS A 221 -9.46 -4.78 17.58
N PHE A 222 -9.52 -4.74 18.91
CA PHE A 222 -9.19 -3.53 19.67
C PHE A 222 -7.72 -3.51 20.07
N PHE A 223 -7.15 -2.30 19.97
CA PHE A 223 -5.81 -1.99 20.44
C PHE A 223 -5.88 -0.80 21.39
N GLU A 224 -4.99 -0.78 22.38
CA GLU A 224 -4.78 0.38 23.23
C GLU A 224 -3.46 1.02 22.84
N THR A 225 -3.52 2.25 22.32
CA THR A 225 -2.36 3.00 21.86
C THR A 225 -2.61 4.49 22.00
N GLY A 226 -1.57 5.28 22.30
CA GLY A 226 -1.71 6.72 22.48
C GLY A 226 -2.69 7.12 23.59
N GLY A 227 -2.94 6.23 24.55
CA GLY A 227 -3.90 6.47 25.65
C GLY A 227 -5.37 6.36 25.26
N VAL A 228 -5.68 5.79 24.07
CA VAL A 228 -7.05 5.60 23.58
C VAL A 228 -7.26 4.17 23.08
N LYS A 229 -8.51 3.73 23.08
CA LYS A 229 -8.91 2.44 22.51
C LYS A 229 -9.24 2.61 21.03
N VAL A 230 -8.52 1.89 20.19
CA VAL A 230 -8.65 1.91 18.72
C VAL A 230 -9.26 0.59 18.25
N ALA A 231 -10.36 0.65 17.52
CA ALA A 231 -10.92 -0.50 16.81
C ALA A 231 -10.32 -0.53 15.40
N VAL A 232 -9.69 -1.66 15.06
CA VAL A 232 -9.26 -1.95 13.69
C VAL A 232 -10.22 -2.95 13.11
N ILE A 233 -10.92 -2.57 12.04
CA ILE A 233 -11.90 -3.40 11.32
C ILE A 233 -11.24 -3.85 10.02
N GLY A 234 -11.25 -5.16 9.74
CA GLY A 234 -10.71 -5.71 8.49
C GLY A 234 -11.77 -5.76 7.41
N GLN A 235 -11.53 -5.05 6.30
CA GLN A 235 -12.35 -5.11 5.10
C GLN A 235 -11.56 -5.81 4.00
N ALA A 236 -11.86 -7.08 3.76
CA ALA A 236 -11.28 -7.82 2.64
C ALA A 236 -11.80 -7.30 1.29
N PHE A 237 -11.05 -7.53 0.23
CA PHE A 237 -11.45 -7.15 -1.13
C PHE A 237 -12.78 -7.81 -1.51
N PRO A 238 -13.86 -7.05 -1.64
CA PRO A 238 -15.21 -7.63 -1.78
C PRO A 238 -15.46 -8.25 -3.15
N TYR A 239 -14.64 -7.89 -4.14
CA TYR A 239 -14.77 -8.39 -5.51
C TYR A 239 -13.92 -9.64 -5.78
N MET A 240 -13.41 -10.28 -4.73
CA MET A 240 -12.67 -11.54 -4.84
C MET A 240 -13.39 -12.60 -5.71
N PRO A 241 -14.72 -12.83 -5.56
CA PRO A 241 -15.46 -13.80 -6.38
C PRO A 241 -15.65 -13.39 -7.84
N ILE A 242 -15.47 -12.11 -8.17
CA ILE A 242 -15.53 -11.61 -9.56
C ILE A 242 -14.18 -11.74 -10.23
N ALA A 243 -13.11 -11.47 -9.47
CA ALA A 243 -11.75 -11.47 -9.99
C ALA A 243 -11.15 -12.88 -10.10
N ASN A 244 -11.61 -13.83 -9.29
CA ASN A 244 -11.02 -15.15 -9.20
C ASN A 244 -12.09 -16.27 -9.23
N PRO A 245 -11.75 -17.45 -9.77
CA PRO A 245 -12.67 -18.60 -9.80
C PRO A 245 -13.05 -19.07 -8.38
N GLY A 246 -14.35 -19.24 -8.12
CA GLY A 246 -14.87 -19.64 -6.80
C GLY A 246 -14.35 -20.99 -6.28
N TRP A 247 -13.84 -21.87 -7.16
CA TRP A 247 -13.23 -23.13 -6.73
C TRP A 247 -11.93 -22.98 -5.94
N MET A 248 -11.33 -21.78 -5.94
CA MET A 248 -10.14 -21.49 -5.13
C MET A 248 -10.46 -21.29 -3.65
N PHE A 249 -11.69 -20.89 -3.34
CA PHE A 249 -12.15 -20.59 -1.98
C PHE A 249 -13.63 -21.02 -1.79
N PRO A 250 -13.95 -22.29 -2.03
CA PRO A 250 -15.33 -22.75 -2.03
C PRO A 250 -16.02 -22.62 -0.66
N GLU A 251 -15.25 -22.58 0.41
CA GLU A 251 -15.75 -22.44 1.78
C GLU A 251 -16.13 -21.00 2.16
N TYR A 252 -15.73 -20.02 1.36
CA TYR A 252 -15.88 -18.61 1.72
C TYR A 252 -16.68 -17.81 0.71
N ALA A 253 -17.54 -16.97 1.22
CA ALA A 253 -18.23 -15.90 0.49
C ALA A 253 -17.68 -14.53 0.89
N PHE A 254 -17.66 -13.62 -0.06
CA PHE A 254 -17.19 -12.25 0.13
C PHE A 254 -18.31 -11.30 -0.26
N GLY A 255 -18.49 -10.21 0.49
CA GLY A 255 -19.54 -9.25 0.17
C GLY A 255 -19.25 -7.85 0.65
N ILE A 256 -20.09 -6.92 0.18
CA ILE A 256 -20.24 -5.60 0.77
C ILE A 256 -21.53 -5.70 1.57
N ARG A 257 -21.45 -5.47 2.87
CA ARG A 257 -22.62 -5.38 3.73
C ARG A 257 -22.69 -3.98 4.32
N ASP A 258 -23.88 -3.43 4.33
CA ASP A 258 -24.22 -2.14 4.94
C ASP A 258 -24.52 -2.36 6.44
N GLU A 259 -23.50 -2.68 7.23
CA GLU A 259 -23.64 -2.84 8.68
C GLU A 259 -22.88 -1.76 9.45
#